data_e4d856f96f67b6eeb40019bf477a8cce
#
_entry.id   e4d856f96f67b6eeb40019bf477a8cce
#
_cell.length_a   1.000
_cell.length_b   1.000
_cell.length_c   1.000
_cell.angle_alpha   90.00
_cell.angle_beta   90.00
_cell.angle_gamma   90.00
#
_symmetry.space_group_name_H-M   'P 1'
#
loop_
_entity.id
_entity.type
_entity.pdbx_description
1 polymer ?
#
loop_
_entity_poly.entity_id
_entity_poly.type
_entity_poly.pdbx_seq_one_letter_code
_entity_poly.pdbx_strand_id
1 'polypeptide(L)'
;MATPALSNMSSDLVWEIVRNNHCFLSKSNSNGGVQFSRDPLNLTNKNSRKHAGFVNAKAVGIIPNQKGGVTVISKKTTDATKPVKAFIKTTHGGNKTSRKTYRAVANLTAKSSYRPDLRSAAVERVSAIRRSQRPVKAYPEPKLRGNKAKKAEESS
;
A
#
# COMPACT_ATOMS: atom_id res chain seq x y z
N MET A 1 -13.37 -5.41 -8.16
CA MET A 1 -14.26 -6.56 -8.04
C MET A 1 -13.47 -7.71 -7.45
N ALA A 2 -13.96 -8.35 -6.39
CA ALA A 2 -13.35 -9.59 -5.91
C ALA A 2 -13.84 -10.70 -6.85
N THR A 3 -12.92 -11.44 -7.47
CA THR A 3 -13.29 -12.65 -8.18
C THR A 3 -13.89 -13.63 -7.16
N PRO A 4 -15.10 -14.14 -7.37
CA PRO A 4 -15.60 -15.20 -6.53
C PRO A 4 -14.61 -16.37 -6.59
N ALA A 5 -14.24 -16.91 -5.44
CA ALA A 5 -13.46 -18.14 -5.41
C ALA A 5 -14.36 -19.23 -6.02
N LEU A 6 -14.17 -19.52 -7.27
CA LEU A 6 -14.79 -20.66 -7.92
C LEU A 6 -14.17 -21.89 -7.27
N SER A 7 -15.01 -22.73 -6.66
CA SER A 7 -14.55 -23.89 -5.88
C SER A 7 -13.76 -24.92 -6.70
N ASN A 8 -13.90 -24.87 -8.02
CA ASN A 8 -13.26 -25.76 -8.98
C ASN A 8 -12.04 -25.14 -9.70
N MET A 9 -11.66 -23.90 -9.38
CA MET A 9 -10.53 -23.24 -10.01
C MET A 9 -9.48 -22.83 -8.96
N SER A 10 -8.23 -23.21 -9.19
CA SER A 10 -7.12 -22.76 -8.36
C SER A 10 -6.79 -21.29 -8.63
N SER A 11 -6.39 -20.56 -7.58
CA SER A 11 -5.96 -19.18 -7.73
C SER A 11 -4.69 -19.05 -8.59
N ASP A 12 -3.90 -20.11 -8.71
CA ASP A 12 -2.71 -20.13 -9.55
C ASP A 12 -3.07 -20.18 -11.03
N LEU A 13 -4.05 -21.01 -11.40
CA LEU A 13 -4.56 -21.05 -12.76
C LEU A 13 -5.15 -19.69 -13.17
N VAL A 14 -5.96 -19.07 -12.29
CA VAL A 14 -6.50 -17.73 -12.55
C VAL A 14 -5.38 -16.72 -12.75
N TRP A 15 -4.32 -16.78 -11.94
CA TRP A 15 -3.17 -15.88 -12.09
C TRP A 15 -2.48 -16.05 -13.44
N GLU A 16 -2.18 -17.26 -13.88
CA GLU A 16 -1.49 -17.49 -15.16
C GLU A 16 -2.30 -16.98 -16.36
N ILE A 17 -3.64 -17.04 -16.28
CA ILE A 17 -4.51 -16.47 -17.32
C ILE A 17 -4.46 -14.94 -17.33
N VAL A 18 -4.54 -14.30 -16.15
CA VAL A 18 -4.76 -12.84 -16.05
C VAL A 18 -3.47 -12.03 -15.87
N ARG A 19 -2.34 -12.64 -15.55
CA ARG A 19 -1.09 -11.94 -15.18
C ARG A 19 -0.63 -10.88 -16.19
N ASN A 20 -0.90 -11.10 -17.47
CA ASN A 20 -0.46 -10.22 -18.55
C ASN A 20 -1.50 -9.19 -18.97
N ASN A 21 -2.76 -9.37 -18.55
CA ASN A 21 -3.86 -8.47 -18.90
C ASN A 21 -4.97 -8.49 -17.85
N HIS A 22 -5.03 -7.44 -17.04
CA HIS A 22 -6.11 -7.19 -16.09
C HIS A 22 -6.28 -5.68 -15.85
N CYS A 23 -7.43 -5.25 -15.35
CA CYS A 23 -7.79 -3.83 -15.20
C CYS A 23 -6.86 -3.03 -14.27
N PHE A 24 -6.15 -3.67 -13.35
CA PHE A 24 -5.22 -3.00 -12.44
C PHE A 24 -3.80 -2.89 -12.99
N LEU A 25 -3.51 -3.50 -14.13
CA LEU A 25 -2.16 -3.55 -14.67
C LEU A 25 -1.73 -2.18 -15.22
N SER A 26 -0.56 -1.73 -14.79
CA SER A 26 0.11 -0.54 -15.33
C SER A 26 1.44 -0.98 -15.93
N LYS A 27 1.52 -0.94 -17.26
CA LYS A 27 2.73 -1.27 -18.01
C LYS A 27 3.59 -0.02 -18.20
N SER A 28 4.89 -0.13 -17.99
CA SER A 28 5.86 0.91 -18.30
C SER A 28 7.08 0.31 -18.95
N ASN A 29 7.47 0.84 -20.09
CA ASN A 29 8.65 0.39 -20.83
C ASN A 29 9.95 1.00 -20.29
N SER A 30 9.86 2.14 -19.58
CA SER A 30 11.03 2.91 -19.13
C SER A 30 11.73 2.35 -17.88
N ASN A 31 11.09 1.45 -17.13
CA ASN A 31 11.62 0.92 -15.86
C ASN A 31 12.15 -0.52 -15.98
N GLY A 32 12.89 -0.84 -17.02
CA GLY A 32 13.43 -2.19 -17.22
C GLY A 32 12.34 -3.28 -17.37
N GLY A 33 11.16 -2.92 -17.88
CA GLY A 33 10.05 -3.85 -18.09
C GLY A 33 9.28 -4.26 -16.82
N VAL A 34 9.52 -3.60 -15.68
CA VAL A 34 8.77 -3.87 -14.45
C VAL A 34 7.32 -3.44 -14.60
N GLN A 35 6.40 -4.37 -14.35
CA GLN A 35 4.96 -4.12 -14.38
C GLN A 35 4.47 -3.74 -12.98
N PHE A 36 3.63 -2.71 -12.92
CA PHE A 36 3.00 -2.24 -11.69
C PHE A 36 1.51 -2.58 -11.65
N SER A 37 0.94 -2.59 -10.44
CA SER A 37 -0.48 -2.82 -10.22
C SER A 37 -1.09 -1.71 -9.38
N ARG A 38 -2.29 -1.26 -9.78
CA ARG A 38 -3.11 -0.28 -9.05
C ARG A 38 -4.15 -0.92 -8.14
N ASP A 39 -4.05 -2.23 -7.90
CA ASP A 39 -4.98 -2.95 -7.02
C ASP A 39 -4.90 -2.39 -5.59
N PRO A 40 -6.02 -1.94 -4.99
CA PRO A 40 -6.05 -1.46 -3.61
C PRO A 40 -5.66 -2.52 -2.57
N LEU A 41 -5.73 -3.80 -2.91
CA LEU A 41 -5.28 -4.91 -2.08
C LEU A 41 -3.81 -5.32 -2.34
N ASN A 42 -3.07 -4.52 -3.09
CA ASN A 42 -1.65 -4.75 -3.36
C ASN A 42 -0.80 -3.83 -2.48
N LEU A 43 0.06 -4.41 -1.64
CA LEU A 43 0.89 -3.66 -0.68
C LEU A 43 2.11 -3.01 -1.33
N THR A 44 2.67 -3.62 -2.37
CA THR A 44 3.92 -3.17 -3.02
C THR A 44 3.69 -2.44 -4.34
N ASN A 45 2.46 -2.43 -4.84
CA ASN A 45 2.08 -1.95 -6.17
C ASN A 45 2.79 -2.65 -7.34
N LYS A 46 3.49 -3.76 -7.09
CA LYS A 46 4.13 -4.59 -8.13
C LYS A 46 3.16 -5.65 -8.62
N ASN A 47 3.14 -5.90 -9.93
CA ASN A 47 2.34 -6.98 -10.52
C ASN A 47 3.03 -8.33 -10.24
N SER A 48 2.64 -8.99 -9.17
CA SER A 48 3.19 -10.29 -8.78
C SER A 48 2.14 -11.19 -8.15
N ARG A 49 2.28 -12.51 -8.32
CA ARG A 49 1.37 -13.51 -7.77
C ARG A 49 1.13 -13.35 -6.26
N LYS A 50 2.18 -13.10 -5.50
CA LYS A 50 2.13 -12.92 -4.05
C LYS A 50 1.24 -11.74 -3.63
N HIS A 51 1.33 -10.63 -4.36
CA HIS A 51 0.68 -9.36 -4.02
C HIS A 51 -0.62 -9.09 -4.79
N ALA A 52 -1.01 -9.96 -5.72
CA ALA A 52 -2.25 -9.82 -6.48
C ALA A 52 -3.48 -10.10 -5.60
N GLY A 53 -4.01 -9.07 -4.95
CA GLY A 53 -5.10 -9.19 -3.99
C GLY A 53 -6.42 -9.63 -4.63
N PHE A 54 -6.62 -9.29 -5.90
CA PHE A 54 -7.83 -9.69 -6.63
C PHE A 54 -7.89 -11.20 -6.89
N VAL A 55 -6.75 -11.87 -7.05
CA VAL A 55 -6.65 -13.32 -7.29
C VAL A 55 -6.63 -14.10 -5.97
N ASN A 56 -5.89 -13.61 -4.97
CA ASN A 56 -5.70 -14.33 -3.71
C ASN A 56 -6.99 -14.36 -2.87
N ALA A 57 -7.32 -15.51 -2.29
CA ALA A 57 -8.47 -15.67 -1.39
C ALA A 57 -8.32 -14.80 -0.13
N LYS A 58 -7.11 -14.73 0.44
CA LYS A 58 -6.76 -13.86 1.56
C LYS A 58 -5.84 -12.75 1.07
N ALA A 59 -6.23 -11.50 1.24
CA ALA A 59 -5.45 -10.33 0.82
C ALA A 59 -5.60 -9.18 1.81
N VAL A 60 -4.55 -8.40 1.95
CA VAL A 60 -4.49 -7.21 2.80
C VAL A 60 -4.13 -6.01 1.93
N GLY A 61 -4.94 -4.96 2.01
CA GLY A 61 -4.66 -3.67 1.41
C GLY A 61 -4.54 -2.60 2.49
N ILE A 62 -3.73 -1.58 2.23
CA ILE A 62 -3.55 -0.45 3.14
C ILE A 62 -3.61 0.82 2.32
N ILE A 63 -4.57 1.66 2.67
CA ILE A 63 -4.79 2.95 2.00
C ILE A 63 -4.72 4.10 3.00
N PRO A 64 -4.33 5.31 2.57
CA PRO A 64 -4.36 6.48 3.42
C PRO A 64 -5.82 6.84 3.76
N ASN A 65 -6.06 7.31 4.99
CA ASN A 65 -7.34 7.84 5.40
C ASN A 65 -7.35 9.37 5.21
N GLN A 66 -8.47 9.93 4.74
CA GLN A 66 -8.63 11.38 4.47
C GLN A 66 -8.39 12.25 5.72
N LYS A 67 -8.85 11.78 6.89
CA LYS A 67 -8.66 12.46 8.18
C LYS A 67 -7.31 12.16 8.84
N GLY A 68 -6.33 11.67 8.07
CA GLY A 68 -5.03 11.21 8.57
C GLY A 68 -5.09 9.78 9.14
N GLY A 69 -3.94 9.11 9.14
CA GLY A 69 -3.84 7.71 9.51
C GLY A 69 -4.02 6.76 8.33
N VAL A 70 -4.36 5.51 8.60
CA VAL A 70 -4.46 4.45 7.60
C VAL A 70 -5.72 3.63 7.78
N THR A 71 -6.30 3.18 6.67
CA THR A 71 -7.37 2.19 6.64
C THR A 71 -6.80 0.88 6.11
N VAL A 72 -6.94 -0.17 6.90
CA VAL A 72 -6.56 -1.53 6.54
C VAL A 72 -7.79 -2.25 6.00
N ILE A 73 -7.66 -2.85 4.84
CA ILE A 73 -8.69 -3.63 4.17
C ILE A 73 -8.25 -5.08 4.15
N SER A 74 -9.03 -5.98 4.70
CA SER A 74 -8.79 -7.43 4.61
C SER A 74 -9.95 -8.13 3.94
N LYS A 75 -9.65 -9.16 3.17
CA LYS A 75 -10.62 -9.95 2.41
C LYS A 75 -11.14 -11.09 3.28
N LYS A 76 -12.46 -11.25 3.36
CA LYS A 76 -13.08 -12.42 4.02
C LYS A 76 -13.09 -13.60 3.06
N THR A 77 -12.92 -14.80 3.61
CA THR A 77 -13.02 -16.04 2.83
C THR A 77 -14.47 -16.55 2.74
N THR A 78 -15.29 -16.27 3.75
CA THR A 78 -16.66 -16.78 3.87
C THR A 78 -17.66 -16.11 2.93
N ASP A 79 -17.46 -14.81 2.63
CA ASP A 79 -18.41 -14.01 1.84
C ASP A 79 -17.84 -13.65 0.45
N ALA A 80 -17.05 -14.55 -0.15
CA ALA A 80 -16.36 -14.28 -1.41
C ALA A 80 -17.29 -13.90 -2.57
N THR A 81 -18.53 -14.42 -2.57
CA THR A 81 -19.55 -14.14 -3.59
C THR A 81 -20.32 -12.85 -3.35
N LYS A 82 -20.21 -12.25 -2.14
CA LYS A 82 -20.94 -11.03 -1.75
C LYS A 82 -19.99 -9.84 -1.71
N PRO A 83 -19.87 -9.03 -2.77
CA PRO A 83 -18.82 -7.97 -2.87
C PRO A 83 -18.87 -6.95 -1.73
N VAL A 84 -20.07 -6.57 -1.26
CA VAL A 84 -20.25 -5.60 -0.17
C VAL A 84 -19.75 -6.14 1.17
N LYS A 85 -19.98 -7.43 1.44
CA LYS A 85 -19.60 -8.10 2.70
C LYS A 85 -18.22 -8.75 2.66
N ALA A 86 -17.61 -8.81 1.47
CA ALA A 86 -16.33 -9.50 1.24
C ALA A 86 -15.13 -8.84 1.92
N PHE A 87 -15.26 -7.59 2.36
CA PHE A 87 -14.15 -6.83 2.92
C PHE A 87 -14.42 -6.35 4.34
N ILE A 88 -13.40 -6.47 5.19
CA ILE A 88 -13.36 -5.83 6.52
C ILE A 88 -12.46 -4.61 6.39
N LYS A 89 -12.98 -3.43 6.74
CA LYS A 89 -12.21 -2.18 6.78
C LYS A 89 -11.98 -1.78 8.23
N THR A 90 -10.72 -1.65 8.63
CA THR A 90 -10.32 -1.21 9.97
C THR A 90 -9.52 0.08 9.86
N THR A 91 -10.01 1.16 10.45
CA THR A 91 -9.37 2.47 10.39
C THR A 91 -8.54 2.74 11.64
N HIS A 92 -7.30 3.15 11.44
CA HIS A 92 -6.40 3.64 12.46
C HIS A 92 -6.19 5.14 12.23
N GLY A 93 -6.73 5.98 13.12
CA GLY A 93 -6.68 7.44 13.00
C GLY A 93 -5.27 8.03 13.07
N GLY A 94 -5.15 9.28 12.62
CA GLY A 94 -3.90 10.05 12.61
C GLY A 94 -3.29 10.26 14.00
N ASN A 95 -4.12 10.42 15.03
CA ASN A 95 -3.69 10.65 16.41
C ASN A 95 -3.07 9.40 17.08
N LYS A 96 -3.31 8.22 16.53
CA LYS A 96 -2.70 6.98 17.04
C LYS A 96 -1.21 6.97 16.70
N THR A 97 -0.36 6.64 17.70
CA THR A 97 1.09 6.58 17.48
C THR A 97 1.45 5.57 16.39
N SER A 98 2.44 5.90 15.56
CA SER A 98 2.88 5.04 14.46
C SER A 98 3.27 3.64 14.93
N ARG A 99 3.96 3.52 16.06
CA ARG A 99 4.35 2.22 16.67
C ARG A 99 3.14 1.34 17.00
N LYS A 100 2.09 1.92 17.60
CA LYS A 100 0.84 1.19 17.90
C LYS A 100 0.13 0.76 16.62
N THR A 101 0.17 1.59 15.57
CA THR A 101 -0.41 1.26 14.26
C THR A 101 0.37 0.12 13.60
N TYR A 102 1.70 0.15 13.59
CA TYR A 102 2.54 -0.92 13.04
C TYR A 102 2.29 -2.26 13.75
N ARG A 103 2.21 -2.23 15.09
CA ARG A 103 1.90 -3.41 15.90
C ARG A 103 0.52 -3.99 15.56
N ALA A 104 -0.49 -3.14 15.40
CA ALA A 104 -1.84 -3.57 15.06
C ALA A 104 -1.88 -4.25 13.67
N VAL A 105 -1.22 -3.67 12.67
CA VAL A 105 -1.14 -4.23 11.32
C VAL A 105 -0.33 -5.52 11.29
N ALA A 106 0.81 -5.57 11.98
CA ALA A 106 1.62 -6.78 12.09
C ALA A 106 0.85 -7.93 12.76
N ASN A 107 0.06 -7.61 13.80
CA ASN A 107 -0.78 -8.61 14.47
C ASN A 107 -1.90 -9.12 13.56
N LEU A 108 -2.53 -8.26 12.79
CA LEU A 108 -3.58 -8.65 11.85
C LEU A 108 -3.05 -9.61 10.78
N THR A 109 -1.83 -9.40 10.30
CA THR A 109 -1.24 -10.23 9.24
C THR A 109 -0.63 -11.53 9.79
N ALA A 110 0.17 -11.44 10.87
CA ALA A 110 1.01 -12.54 11.35
C ALA A 110 0.40 -13.29 12.54
N LYS A 111 -0.06 -12.58 13.59
CA LYS A 111 -0.56 -13.25 14.81
C LYS A 111 -1.82 -14.05 14.56
N SER A 112 -2.71 -13.59 13.67
CA SER A 112 -3.93 -14.30 13.27
C SER A 112 -3.66 -15.40 12.22
N SER A 113 -2.41 -15.63 11.82
CA SER A 113 -2.03 -16.56 10.74
C SER A 113 -2.81 -16.31 9.44
N TYR A 114 -3.23 -15.06 9.24
CA TYR A 114 -4.03 -14.70 8.07
C TYR A 114 -3.18 -14.71 6.80
N ARG A 115 -2.11 -13.92 6.76
CA ARG A 115 -1.10 -13.84 5.70
C ARG A 115 0.26 -13.41 6.29
N PRO A 116 0.96 -14.29 7.01
CA PRO A 116 2.23 -13.94 7.68
C PRO A 116 3.32 -13.51 6.71
N ASP A 117 3.28 -13.98 5.48
CA ASP A 117 4.17 -13.63 4.38
C ASP A 117 4.10 -12.14 3.97
N LEU A 118 2.99 -11.45 4.28
CA LEU A 118 2.79 -10.04 3.95
C LEU A 118 3.13 -9.09 5.10
N ARG A 119 3.61 -9.57 6.25
CA ARG A 119 3.87 -8.75 7.44
C ARG A 119 4.83 -7.59 7.16
N SER A 120 5.98 -7.85 6.55
CA SER A 120 6.99 -6.82 6.24
C SER A 120 6.41 -5.77 5.28
N ALA A 121 5.87 -6.21 4.15
CA ALA A 121 5.28 -5.32 3.16
C ALA A 121 4.13 -4.47 3.72
N ALA A 122 3.31 -5.02 4.63
CA ALA A 122 2.24 -4.29 5.29
C ALA A 122 2.78 -3.18 6.21
N VAL A 123 3.80 -3.47 7.04
CA VAL A 123 4.42 -2.47 7.92
C VAL A 123 5.13 -1.39 7.11
N GLU A 124 5.85 -1.75 6.07
CA GLU A 124 6.51 -0.82 5.13
C GLU A 124 5.50 0.13 4.49
N ARG A 125 4.38 -0.39 3.99
CA ARG A 125 3.31 0.41 3.41
C ARG A 125 2.72 1.41 4.40
N VAL A 126 2.43 0.98 5.64
CA VAL A 126 1.94 1.87 6.69
C VAL A 126 2.97 2.95 7.02
N SER A 127 4.25 2.58 7.11
CA SER A 127 5.34 3.53 7.39
C SER A 127 5.44 4.60 6.30
N ALA A 128 5.38 4.21 5.03
CA ALA A 128 5.42 5.13 3.91
C ALA A 128 4.22 6.10 3.93
N ILE A 129 3.00 5.61 4.16
CA ILE A 129 1.79 6.45 4.26
C ILE A 129 1.89 7.41 5.44
N ARG A 130 2.28 6.91 6.63
CA ARG A 130 2.42 7.77 7.83
C ARG A 130 3.50 8.84 7.66
N ARG A 131 4.58 8.53 6.93
CA ARG A 131 5.63 9.49 6.61
C ARG A 131 5.13 10.57 5.65
N SER A 132 4.38 10.22 4.62
CA SER A 132 3.83 11.18 3.66
C SER A 132 2.78 12.13 4.27
N GLN A 133 2.14 11.73 5.37
CA GLN A 133 1.16 12.54 6.09
C GLN A 133 1.77 13.56 7.08
N ARG A 134 3.09 13.51 7.30
CA ARG A 134 3.76 14.50 8.16
C ARG A 134 3.90 15.82 7.43
N PRO A 135 3.79 16.95 8.15
CA PRO A 135 4.05 18.25 7.55
C PRO A 135 5.50 18.31 7.05
N VAL A 136 5.67 18.81 5.85
CA VAL A 136 7.00 19.04 5.27
C VAL A 136 7.62 20.25 5.95
N LYS A 137 8.82 20.10 6.50
CA LYS A 137 9.57 21.23 7.04
C LYS A 137 9.99 22.14 5.89
N ALA A 138 9.82 23.44 6.07
CA ALA A 138 10.37 24.43 5.14
C ALA A 138 11.88 24.22 5.00
N TYR A 139 12.37 24.30 3.79
CA TYR A 139 13.81 24.31 3.57
C TYR A 139 14.38 25.59 4.17
N PRO A 140 15.51 25.54 4.91
CA PRO A 140 16.19 26.74 5.34
C PRO A 140 16.63 27.54 4.11
N GLU A 141 16.57 28.86 4.20
CA GLU A 141 17.07 29.73 3.13
C GLU A 141 18.52 29.38 2.81
N PRO A 142 18.86 29.29 1.51
CA PRO A 142 20.22 28.99 1.11
C PRO A 142 21.15 30.08 1.62
N LYS A 143 22.13 29.70 2.45
CA LYS A 143 23.16 30.63 2.94
C LYS A 143 23.96 31.19 1.75
N LEU A 144 23.92 32.48 1.58
CA LEU A 144 24.73 33.17 0.60
C LEU A 144 26.23 32.94 0.92
N ARG A 145 27.02 32.62 -0.09
CA ARG A 145 28.47 32.35 0.04
C ARG A 145 29.26 33.10 -1.03
N GLY A 146 30.50 33.46 -0.71
CA GLY A 146 31.40 34.15 -1.64
C GLY A 146 30.91 35.53 -2.06
N ASN A 147 31.07 35.89 -3.33
CA ASN A 147 30.72 37.21 -3.86
C ASN A 147 29.23 37.59 -3.74
N LYS A 148 28.34 36.63 -3.66
CA LYS A 148 26.88 36.87 -3.42
C LYS A 148 26.61 37.35 -2.00
N ALA A 149 27.37 36.88 -1.00
CA ALA A 149 27.24 37.35 0.38
C ALA A 149 27.72 38.79 0.50
N LYS A 150 28.89 39.13 -0.11
CA LYS A 150 29.43 40.50 -0.13
C LYS A 150 28.47 41.50 -0.79
N LYS A 151 27.87 41.14 -1.92
CA LYS A 151 26.90 41.96 -2.61
C LYS A 151 25.59 42.18 -1.82
N ALA A 152 25.16 41.23 -1.01
CA ALA A 152 24.00 41.38 -0.14
C ALA A 152 24.26 42.29 1.06
N GLU A 153 25.51 42.29 1.61
CA GLU A 153 25.95 43.18 2.67
C GLU A 153 26.12 44.65 2.16
N GLU A 154 26.54 44.83 0.91
CA GLU A 154 26.66 46.15 0.28
C GLU A 154 25.33 46.80 -0.10
N SER A 155 24.25 45.98 -0.21
CA SER A 155 22.88 46.42 -0.58
C SER A 155 21.93 46.59 0.62
N SER A 156 22.42 46.34 1.85
CA SER A 156 21.66 46.54 3.11
C SER A 156 22.10 47.79 3.82
#